data_add3b2ade3ecd9100304fee2eae8f911
#
_entry.id   add3b2ade3ecd9100304fee2eae8f911
#
_cell.length_a   1.000
_cell.length_b   1.000
_cell.length_c   1.000
_cell.angle_alpha   90.00
_cell.angle_beta   90.00
_cell.angle_gamma   90.00
#
_symmetry.space_group_name_H-M   'P 1'
#
loop_
_entity.id
_entity.type
_entity.pdbx_description
1 polymer ?
#
loop_
_entity_poly.entity_id
_entity_poly.type
_entity_poly.pdbx_seq_one_letter_code
_entity_poly.pdbx_strand_id
1 'polypeptide(L)'
;LSIEEHPLAKQPKTEPLVILPLDALTQTEVLDKHKDLWGGTLSPSEYYSVGGGDLWVMQGIDMLKAVWGPTENGKVTAQVTRNGIVIFSTLIEPPGTSSPFRVLTVYDNYWVFEVAQENKSLPPNTYLVDSYFTGEIFVDGQSINNLHGYDDSFGFQTIHDRPFYFYKRDGKTGISFDGQEIALGYDGVWHYGCCSGGDLNPRMAQNIIGFFAWRGDQWYYTEIGVFEQT
;
A
#
# COMPACT_ATOMS: atom_id res chain seq x y z
N LEU A 1 14.12 -6.27 -12.92
CA LEU A 1 13.29 -6.61 -11.76
C LEU A 1 13.50 -8.09 -11.43
N SER A 2 13.80 -8.39 -10.18
CA SER A 2 13.87 -9.76 -9.67
C SER A 2 12.70 -9.99 -8.72
N ILE A 3 12.14 -11.18 -8.74
CA ILE A 3 11.05 -11.60 -7.86
C ILE A 3 11.47 -12.95 -7.23
N GLU A 4 11.54 -12.97 -5.90
CA GLU A 4 11.83 -14.18 -5.14
C GLU A 4 10.65 -14.53 -4.24
N GLU A 5 10.15 -15.76 -4.32
CA GLU A 5 9.06 -16.26 -3.49
C GLU A 5 9.60 -17.31 -2.49
N HIS A 6 9.26 -17.14 -1.22
CA HIS A 6 9.61 -18.07 -0.16
C HIS A 6 8.32 -18.64 0.44
N PRO A 7 7.95 -19.90 0.13
CA PRO A 7 6.79 -20.52 0.74
C PRO A 7 6.99 -20.68 2.24
N LEU A 8 5.97 -20.36 3.02
CA LEU A 8 6.01 -20.44 4.47
C LEU A 8 5.51 -21.79 4.95
N ALA A 9 6.21 -22.39 5.91
CA ALA A 9 5.89 -23.73 6.43
C ALA A 9 4.56 -23.78 7.19
N LYS A 10 4.09 -22.65 7.71
CA LYS A 10 2.83 -22.52 8.43
C LYS A 10 2.04 -21.32 7.94
N GLN A 11 0.74 -21.49 7.90
CA GLN A 11 -0.16 -20.35 7.68
C GLN A 11 -0.05 -19.37 8.85
N PRO A 12 -0.12 -18.07 8.56
CA PRO A 12 -0.34 -17.07 9.58
C PRO A 12 -1.64 -17.41 10.33
N LYS A 13 -1.63 -17.36 11.65
CA LYS A 13 -2.85 -17.53 12.43
C LYS A 13 -3.74 -16.32 12.24
N THR A 14 -4.98 -16.54 11.95
CA THR A 14 -5.99 -15.51 11.78
C THR A 14 -6.65 -15.19 13.12
N GLU A 15 -5.89 -14.81 14.12
CA GLU A 15 -6.51 -14.32 15.35
C GLU A 15 -6.69 -12.80 15.27
N PRO A 16 -7.86 -12.28 15.64
CA PRO A 16 -8.09 -10.85 15.68
C PRO A 16 -7.06 -10.20 16.61
N LEU A 17 -6.34 -9.21 16.12
CA LEU A 17 -5.29 -8.46 16.82
C LEU A 17 -3.89 -9.11 16.83
N VAL A 18 -3.68 -10.23 16.23
CA VAL A 18 -2.33 -10.76 16.04
C VAL A 18 -1.96 -10.65 14.58
N ILE A 19 -1.23 -9.74 14.36
CA ILE A 19 -0.12 -9.56 13.47
C ILE A 19 0.39 -10.90 13.01
N LEU A 20 0.23 -11.15 11.73
CA LEU A 20 0.91 -12.21 11.03
C LEU A 20 1.50 -13.22 11.98
N PRO A 21 0.81 -14.25 12.32
CA PRO A 21 1.41 -15.27 13.14
C PRO A 21 2.15 -16.22 12.23
N LEU A 22 3.14 -15.71 11.61
CA LEU A 22 4.25 -16.53 11.26
C LEU A 22 4.72 -17.22 12.53
N ASP A 23 5.13 -18.45 12.42
CA ASP A 23 5.99 -19.04 13.43
C ASP A 23 7.02 -17.98 13.82
N ALA A 24 7.16 -17.69 15.11
CA ALA A 24 8.01 -16.60 15.57
C ALA A 24 9.45 -16.76 15.05
N LEU A 25 9.91 -18.00 14.89
CA LEU A 25 11.21 -18.30 14.32
C LEU A 25 11.26 -17.95 12.83
N THR A 26 10.26 -18.34 12.05
CA THR A 26 10.19 -18.00 10.62
C THR A 26 10.10 -16.50 10.41
N GLN A 27 9.33 -15.81 11.24
CA GLN A 27 9.24 -14.36 11.21
C GLN A 27 10.58 -13.69 11.54
N THR A 28 11.29 -14.20 12.53
CA THR A 28 12.61 -13.69 12.92
C THR A 28 13.62 -13.91 11.82
N GLU A 29 13.68 -15.10 11.23
CA GLU A 29 14.60 -15.40 10.13
C GLU A 29 14.34 -14.50 8.91
N VAL A 30 13.08 -14.30 8.56
CA VAL A 30 12.70 -13.39 7.47
C VAL A 30 13.09 -11.96 7.80
N LEU A 31 12.81 -11.47 9.02
CA LEU A 31 13.17 -10.12 9.44
C LEU A 31 14.69 -9.91 9.51
N ASP A 32 15.44 -10.92 9.93
CA ASP A 32 16.90 -10.85 9.97
C ASP A 32 17.48 -10.82 8.55
N LYS A 33 16.98 -11.64 7.64
CA LYS A 33 17.34 -11.58 6.23
C LYS A 33 17.05 -10.19 5.64
N HIS A 34 15.91 -9.60 5.99
CA HIS A 34 15.56 -8.24 5.60
C HIS A 34 16.54 -7.18 6.11
N LYS A 35 16.95 -7.28 7.37
CA LYS A 35 17.93 -6.35 7.94
C LYS A 35 19.26 -6.42 7.19
N ASP A 36 19.70 -7.62 6.84
CA ASP A 36 20.93 -7.83 6.09
C ASP A 36 20.86 -7.23 4.69
N LEU A 37 19.74 -7.45 3.98
CA LEU A 37 19.51 -6.91 2.64
C LEU A 37 19.37 -5.38 2.62
N TRP A 38 18.81 -4.78 3.68
CA TRP A 38 18.50 -3.36 3.74
C TRP A 38 19.46 -2.55 4.60
N GLY A 39 20.59 -3.12 4.96
CA GLY A 39 21.61 -2.43 5.75
C GLY A 39 21.15 -2.06 7.17
N GLY A 40 20.22 -2.81 7.73
CA GLY A 40 19.73 -2.62 9.10
C GLY A 40 18.78 -1.45 9.32
N THR A 41 18.58 -0.60 8.34
CA THR A 41 17.65 0.52 8.42
C THR A 41 16.33 0.15 7.73
N LEU A 42 15.47 -0.54 8.45
CA LEU A 42 14.05 -0.43 8.18
C LEU A 42 13.65 0.98 8.61
N SER A 43 13.92 1.96 7.77
CA SER A 43 13.27 3.24 7.91
C SER A 43 11.78 2.97 7.74
N PRO A 44 10.93 3.26 8.73
CA PRO A 44 9.51 3.39 8.44
C PRO A 44 9.48 4.39 7.31
N SER A 45 8.86 4.03 6.19
CA SER A 45 8.78 4.96 5.08
C SER A 45 8.30 6.28 5.66
N GLU A 46 8.94 7.37 5.34
CA GLU A 46 8.54 8.71 5.76
C GLU A 46 7.11 9.05 5.30
N TYR A 47 6.50 8.13 4.56
CA TYR A 47 5.17 8.19 3.99
C TYR A 47 4.05 7.65 4.89
N TYR A 48 4.36 6.93 5.95
CA TYR A 48 3.36 6.48 6.91
C TYR A 48 3.32 7.42 8.10
N SER A 49 2.61 8.52 7.98
CA SER A 49 2.11 9.17 9.18
C SER A 49 0.98 8.29 9.74
N VAL A 50 1.37 7.26 10.47
CA VAL A 50 0.45 6.51 11.31
C VAL A 50 -0.05 7.47 12.38
N GLY A 51 -1.26 7.91 12.22
CA GLY A 51 -1.91 8.78 13.18
C GLY A 51 -2.14 10.20 12.66
N GLY A 52 -3.22 10.40 11.88
CA GLY A 52 -3.93 11.68 11.79
C GLY A 52 -3.15 12.92 11.33
N GLY A 53 -1.92 12.75 10.87
CA GLY A 53 -1.10 13.85 10.38
C GLY A 53 -1.48 14.21 8.93
N ASP A 54 -1.45 15.49 8.65
CA ASP A 54 -1.62 16.01 7.31
C ASP A 54 -0.48 15.51 6.41
N LEU A 55 -0.79 14.79 5.33
CA LEU A 55 0.21 14.48 4.30
C LEU A 55 0.49 15.72 3.47
N TRP A 56 1.74 16.04 3.28
CA TRP A 56 2.16 17.13 2.42
C TRP A 56 3.47 16.82 1.71
N VAL A 57 3.67 17.43 0.54
CA VAL A 57 4.89 17.29 -0.26
C VAL A 57 5.14 18.57 -1.04
N MET A 58 6.39 18.85 -1.39
CA MET A 58 6.74 19.97 -2.27
C MET A 58 6.83 19.50 -3.72
N GLN A 59 6.16 20.23 -4.61
CA GLN A 59 6.31 20.07 -6.06
C GLN A 59 6.94 21.37 -6.60
N GLY A 60 8.26 21.35 -6.75
CA GLY A 60 9.01 22.58 -7.01
C GLY A 60 8.88 23.55 -5.83
N ILE A 61 8.27 24.72 -6.05
CA ILE A 61 7.99 25.73 -5.02
C ILE A 61 6.59 25.61 -4.41
N ASP A 62 5.73 24.76 -4.96
CA ASP A 62 4.36 24.59 -4.52
C ASP A 62 4.26 23.51 -3.43
N MET A 63 3.49 23.81 -2.39
CA MET A 63 3.13 22.84 -1.36
C MET A 63 1.83 22.16 -1.73
N LEU A 64 1.88 20.86 -1.89
CA LEU A 64 0.71 19.99 -2.00
C LEU A 64 0.36 19.44 -0.62
N LYS A 65 -0.93 19.38 -0.31
CA LYS A 65 -1.43 18.87 0.97
C LYS A 65 -2.71 18.08 0.77
N ALA A 66 -2.78 16.90 1.39
CA ALA A 66 -4.00 16.14 1.50
C ALA A 66 -4.83 16.66 2.68
N VAL A 67 -6.09 16.99 2.43
CA VAL A 67 -6.99 17.54 3.44
C VAL A 67 -8.38 16.90 3.35
N TRP A 68 -9.08 16.94 4.46
CA TRP A 68 -10.50 16.62 4.50
C TRP A 68 -11.32 17.77 3.94
N GLY A 69 -12.23 17.45 3.04
CA GLY A 69 -13.24 18.38 2.55
C GLY A 69 -14.60 18.14 3.23
N PRO A 70 -15.64 18.75 2.70
CA PRO A 70 -16.99 18.62 3.24
C PRO A 70 -17.54 17.20 3.11
N THR A 71 -18.52 16.88 3.94
CA THR A 71 -19.29 15.63 3.84
C THR A 71 -20.46 15.82 2.89
N GLU A 72 -20.60 14.93 1.92
CA GLU A 72 -21.67 14.93 0.94
C GLU A 72 -22.35 13.56 0.89
N ASN A 73 -23.67 13.50 1.05
CA ASN A 73 -24.44 12.26 0.99
C ASN A 73 -23.91 11.12 1.89
N GLY A 74 -23.39 11.48 3.07
CA GLY A 74 -22.82 10.53 4.02
C GLY A 74 -21.40 10.06 3.70
N LYS A 75 -20.82 10.53 2.59
CA LYS A 75 -19.42 10.33 2.23
C LYS A 75 -18.58 11.55 2.59
N VAL A 76 -17.33 11.34 2.84
CA VAL A 76 -16.34 12.39 3.11
C VAL A 76 -15.56 12.70 1.84
N THR A 77 -15.26 13.97 1.64
CA THR A 77 -14.43 14.37 0.51
C THR A 77 -12.96 14.33 0.91
N ALA A 78 -12.16 13.54 0.18
CA ALA A 78 -10.71 13.62 0.22
C ALA A 78 -10.23 14.62 -0.83
N GLN A 79 -9.37 15.55 -0.45
CA GLN A 79 -8.92 16.63 -1.32
C GLN A 79 -7.41 16.73 -1.35
N VAL A 80 -6.87 17.14 -2.50
CA VAL A 80 -5.50 17.65 -2.61
C VAL A 80 -5.56 19.13 -2.86
N THR A 81 -4.82 19.90 -2.08
CA THR A 81 -4.65 21.34 -2.25
C THR A 81 -3.25 21.66 -2.75
N ARG A 82 -3.13 22.70 -3.56
CA ARG A 82 -1.86 23.33 -3.96
C ARG A 82 -1.82 24.74 -3.41
N ASN A 83 -0.89 25.02 -2.50
CA ASN A 83 -0.80 26.33 -1.81
C ASN A 83 -2.14 26.74 -1.18
N GLY A 84 -2.90 25.80 -0.63
CA GLY A 84 -4.21 26.02 -0.02
C GLY A 84 -5.39 26.06 -0.98
N ILE A 85 -5.19 26.01 -2.29
CA ILE A 85 -6.24 25.97 -3.30
C ILE A 85 -6.53 24.50 -3.64
N VAL A 86 -7.79 24.08 -3.56
CA VAL A 86 -8.21 22.72 -3.95
C VAL A 86 -7.97 22.50 -5.43
N ILE A 87 -7.17 21.49 -5.78
CA ILE A 87 -6.87 21.08 -7.16
C ILE A 87 -7.48 19.72 -7.51
N PHE A 88 -7.89 18.94 -6.51
CA PHE A 88 -8.52 17.66 -6.68
C PHE A 88 -9.47 17.34 -5.53
N SER A 89 -10.55 16.62 -5.81
CA SER A 89 -11.50 16.12 -4.83
C SER A 89 -12.06 14.78 -5.26
N THR A 90 -12.18 13.85 -4.33
CA THR A 90 -12.89 12.57 -4.53
C THR A 90 -13.73 12.25 -3.30
N LEU A 91 -14.87 11.58 -3.51
CA LEU A 91 -15.73 11.13 -2.41
C LEU A 91 -15.27 9.74 -1.96
N ILE A 92 -15.05 9.59 -0.67
CA ILE A 92 -14.69 8.33 -0.05
C ILE A 92 -15.67 7.95 1.05
N GLU A 93 -15.78 6.67 1.36
CA GLU A 93 -16.51 6.22 2.54
C GLU A 93 -15.89 6.86 3.80
N PRO A 94 -16.71 7.30 4.77
CA PRO A 94 -16.18 7.84 6.01
C PRO A 94 -15.24 6.82 6.65
N PRO A 95 -14.01 7.22 6.99
CA PRO A 95 -13.09 6.31 7.64
C PRO A 95 -13.63 5.91 9.02
N GLY A 96 -13.27 4.73 9.46
CA GLY A 96 -13.46 4.32 10.83
C GLY A 96 -12.51 5.10 11.77
N THR A 97 -11.54 4.41 12.30
CA THR A 97 -10.58 4.99 13.29
C THR A 97 -9.28 5.47 12.66
N SER A 98 -9.01 5.12 11.40
CA SER A 98 -7.73 5.40 10.73
C SER A 98 -7.90 6.46 9.62
N SER A 99 -6.88 7.29 9.40
CA SER A 99 -6.86 8.17 8.24
C SER A 99 -6.89 7.32 6.95
N PRO A 100 -7.69 7.69 5.95
CA PRO A 100 -7.69 7.02 4.66
C PRO A 100 -6.50 7.45 3.79
N PHE A 101 -5.81 8.54 4.13
CA PHE A 101 -4.70 9.05 3.34
C PHE A 101 -3.47 8.15 3.58
N ARG A 102 -2.94 7.59 2.51
CA ARG A 102 -1.82 6.66 2.56
C ARG A 102 -0.55 7.25 2.00
N VAL A 103 -0.63 7.83 0.81
CA VAL A 103 0.50 8.44 0.13
C VAL A 103 0.09 9.78 -0.45
N LEU A 104 0.94 10.79 -0.30
CA LEU A 104 0.96 11.99 -1.14
C LEU A 104 2.42 12.26 -1.47
N THR A 105 2.78 12.11 -2.73
CA THR A 105 4.16 12.26 -3.19
C THR A 105 4.20 12.91 -4.56
N VAL A 106 5.41 13.24 -5.01
CA VAL A 106 5.67 13.74 -6.37
C VAL A 106 6.64 12.80 -7.05
N TYR A 107 6.30 12.40 -8.26
CA TYR A 107 7.12 11.58 -9.13
C TYR A 107 7.11 12.18 -10.54
N ASP A 108 8.25 12.40 -11.13
CA ASP A 108 8.43 12.93 -12.50
C ASP A 108 7.51 14.13 -12.83
N ASN A 109 7.41 15.09 -11.89
CA ASN A 109 6.52 16.24 -11.92
C ASN A 109 5.00 15.95 -11.81
N TYR A 110 4.58 14.71 -11.72
CA TYR A 110 3.21 14.34 -11.37
C TYR A 110 3.06 14.23 -9.86
N TRP A 111 1.96 14.70 -9.32
CA TRP A 111 1.62 14.34 -7.94
C TRP A 111 0.83 13.03 -7.92
N VAL A 112 1.09 12.23 -6.90
CA VAL A 112 0.44 10.95 -6.68
C VAL A 112 -0.21 10.96 -5.31
N PHE A 113 -1.48 10.60 -5.27
CA PHE A 113 -2.28 10.51 -4.06
C PHE A 113 -2.93 9.14 -3.94
N GLU A 114 -2.70 8.49 -2.80
CA GLU A 114 -3.28 7.17 -2.50
C GLU A 114 -4.22 7.28 -1.31
N VAL A 115 -5.42 6.73 -1.48
CA VAL A 115 -6.45 6.65 -0.44
C VAL A 115 -6.84 5.20 -0.19
N ALA A 116 -7.11 4.86 1.07
CA ALA A 116 -7.68 3.58 1.47
C ALA A 116 -9.13 3.80 1.91
N GLN A 117 -10.03 2.99 1.39
CA GLN A 117 -11.45 3.01 1.74
C GLN A 117 -11.84 1.73 2.47
N GLU A 118 -12.57 1.86 3.57
CA GLU A 118 -13.13 0.69 4.27
C GLU A 118 -14.29 0.10 3.47
N ASN A 119 -14.28 -1.21 3.30
CA ASN A 119 -15.40 -1.94 2.71
C ASN A 119 -16.46 -2.25 3.79
N LYS A 120 -17.40 -1.35 3.96
CA LYS A 120 -18.48 -1.46 4.97
C LYS A 120 -19.49 -2.59 4.69
N SER A 121 -19.44 -3.23 3.55
CA SER A 121 -20.31 -4.37 3.25
C SER A 121 -19.87 -5.65 3.95
N LEU A 122 -18.65 -5.67 4.51
CA LEU A 122 -18.16 -6.81 5.26
C LEU A 122 -18.65 -6.81 6.70
N PRO A 123 -18.88 -7.98 7.31
CA PRO A 123 -19.27 -8.06 8.70
C PRO A 123 -18.26 -7.37 9.62
N PRO A 124 -18.72 -6.77 10.74
CA PRO A 124 -17.80 -6.26 11.75
C PRO A 124 -16.87 -7.39 12.23
N ASN A 125 -15.61 -7.03 12.50
CA ASN A 125 -14.51 -7.94 12.85
C ASN A 125 -13.89 -8.74 11.68
N THR A 126 -14.11 -8.33 10.44
CA THR A 126 -13.45 -8.91 9.26
C THR A 126 -12.12 -8.21 8.92
N TYR A 127 -11.50 -7.55 9.89
CA TYR A 127 -10.24 -6.77 9.74
C TYR A 127 -9.04 -7.59 9.22
N LEU A 128 -9.22 -8.90 9.11
CA LEU A 128 -8.20 -9.84 8.65
C LEU A 128 -8.37 -10.27 7.20
N VAL A 129 -9.33 -9.70 6.50
CA VAL A 129 -9.59 -10.06 5.10
C VAL A 129 -9.01 -8.97 4.21
N ASP A 130 -8.27 -9.38 3.22
CA ASP A 130 -7.70 -8.53 2.17
C ASP A 130 -8.72 -7.53 1.57
N SER A 131 -9.98 -7.92 1.53
CA SER A 131 -11.06 -7.10 1.00
C SER A 131 -11.65 -6.07 1.97
N TYR A 132 -11.11 -5.95 3.19
CA TYR A 132 -11.61 -4.97 4.16
C TYR A 132 -11.30 -3.53 3.76
N PHE A 133 -10.17 -3.33 3.16
CA PHE A 133 -9.79 -2.05 2.58
C PHE A 133 -9.62 -2.19 1.07
N THR A 134 -9.98 -1.14 0.36
CA THR A 134 -9.73 -0.98 -1.07
C THR A 134 -8.93 0.29 -1.26
N GLY A 135 -7.83 0.19 -1.96
CA GLY A 135 -6.99 1.32 -2.32
C GLY A 135 -7.39 1.95 -3.65
N GLU A 136 -7.13 3.22 -3.77
CA GLU A 136 -7.23 3.93 -5.04
C GLU A 136 -6.09 4.93 -5.15
N ILE A 137 -5.32 4.80 -6.23
CA ILE A 137 -4.22 5.69 -6.54
C ILE A 137 -4.67 6.67 -7.62
N PHE A 138 -4.38 7.95 -7.40
CA PHE A 138 -4.62 9.03 -8.34
C PHE A 138 -3.28 9.62 -8.78
N VAL A 139 -3.11 9.83 -10.07
CA VAL A 139 -1.97 10.53 -10.66
C VAL A 139 -2.52 11.80 -11.33
N ASP A 140 -2.13 12.98 -10.86
CA ASP A 140 -2.67 14.27 -11.28
C ASP A 140 -4.22 14.30 -11.33
N GLY A 141 -4.87 13.62 -10.39
CA GLY A 141 -6.32 13.52 -10.28
C GLY A 141 -6.97 12.45 -11.15
N GLN A 142 -6.23 11.73 -11.95
CA GLN A 142 -6.74 10.61 -12.72
C GLN A 142 -6.63 9.32 -11.90
N SER A 143 -7.76 8.63 -11.70
CA SER A 143 -7.80 7.32 -11.05
C SER A 143 -7.14 6.27 -11.94
N ILE A 144 -6.11 5.61 -11.43
CA ILE A 144 -5.48 4.49 -12.15
C ILE A 144 -6.36 3.24 -12.11
N ASN A 145 -7.21 3.06 -11.09
CA ASN A 145 -8.18 1.99 -11.06
C ASN A 145 -9.13 2.08 -12.24
N ASN A 146 -9.69 3.27 -12.49
CA ASN A 146 -10.58 3.50 -13.63
C ASN A 146 -9.85 3.39 -14.97
N LEU A 147 -8.61 3.86 -15.05
CA LEU A 147 -7.83 3.84 -16.29
C LEU A 147 -7.49 2.42 -16.73
N HIS A 148 -7.16 1.55 -15.78
CA HIS A 148 -6.66 0.20 -16.07
C HIS A 148 -7.68 -0.91 -15.77
N GLY A 149 -8.84 -0.58 -15.19
CA GLY A 149 -9.84 -1.56 -14.77
C GLY A 149 -9.40 -2.40 -13.59
N TYR A 150 -8.75 -1.77 -12.60
CA TYR A 150 -8.37 -2.43 -11.36
C TYR A 150 -9.52 -2.38 -10.35
N ASP A 151 -9.65 -3.44 -9.57
CA ASP A 151 -10.54 -3.49 -8.42
C ASP A 151 -9.91 -2.76 -7.21
N ASP A 152 -8.57 -2.70 -7.18
CA ASP A 152 -7.77 -2.18 -6.07
C ASP A 152 -6.40 -1.75 -6.59
N SER A 153 -5.84 -0.66 -6.03
CA SER A 153 -4.44 -0.28 -6.23
C SER A 153 -3.86 0.33 -4.96
N PHE A 154 -2.66 -0.08 -4.58
CA PHE A 154 -2.07 0.30 -3.31
C PHE A 154 -0.54 0.24 -3.31
N GLY A 155 0.05 0.85 -2.29
CA GLY A 155 1.48 0.79 -2.03
C GLY A 155 2.31 1.48 -3.09
N PHE A 156 1.89 2.67 -3.52
CA PHE A 156 2.66 3.47 -4.47
C PHE A 156 3.99 3.91 -3.88
N GLN A 157 5.05 3.70 -4.66
CA GLN A 157 6.41 4.16 -4.36
C GLN A 157 7.26 4.20 -5.61
N THR A 158 8.51 4.61 -5.46
CA THR A 158 9.52 4.50 -6.50
C THR A 158 10.61 3.49 -6.11
N ILE A 159 11.03 2.67 -7.07
CA ILE A 159 12.19 1.78 -6.95
C ILE A 159 13.18 2.19 -8.04
N HIS A 160 14.36 2.65 -7.67
CA HIS A 160 15.34 3.23 -8.62
C HIS A 160 14.68 4.30 -9.51
N ASP A 161 13.98 5.25 -8.89
CA ASP A 161 13.29 6.35 -9.57
C ASP A 161 12.24 5.89 -10.60
N ARG A 162 11.74 4.66 -10.50
CA ARG A 162 10.69 4.12 -11.34
C ARG A 162 9.44 3.84 -10.53
N PRO A 163 8.24 4.17 -11.03
CA PRO A 163 7.01 3.99 -10.29
C PRO A 163 6.70 2.51 -10.10
N PHE A 164 6.28 2.20 -8.90
CA PHE A 164 5.85 0.87 -8.49
C PHE A 164 4.56 0.99 -7.68
N TYR A 165 3.61 0.08 -7.91
CA TYR A 165 2.45 -0.13 -7.06
C TYR A 165 1.87 -1.53 -7.27
N PHE A 166 1.08 -1.99 -6.30
CA PHE A 166 0.28 -3.19 -6.44
C PHE A 166 -1.06 -2.87 -7.07
N TYR A 167 -1.61 -3.82 -7.80
CA TYR A 167 -2.99 -3.78 -8.29
C TYR A 167 -3.69 -5.10 -8.06
N LYS A 168 -5.02 -5.08 -7.99
CA LYS A 168 -5.88 -6.26 -8.03
C LYS A 168 -6.82 -6.15 -9.21
N ARG A 169 -6.92 -7.23 -9.97
CA ARG A 169 -7.84 -7.38 -11.12
C ARG A 169 -8.35 -8.81 -11.15
N ASP A 170 -9.67 -8.99 -11.31
CA ASP A 170 -10.30 -10.30 -11.37
C ASP A 170 -9.94 -11.20 -10.15
N GLY A 171 -9.87 -10.59 -8.97
CA GLY A 171 -9.54 -11.28 -7.72
C GLY A 171 -8.08 -11.73 -7.60
N LYS A 172 -7.19 -11.31 -8.49
CA LYS A 172 -5.76 -11.62 -8.43
C LYS A 172 -4.90 -10.37 -8.30
N THR A 173 -3.86 -10.48 -7.49
CA THR A 173 -2.91 -9.39 -7.28
C THR A 173 -1.74 -9.50 -8.24
N GLY A 174 -1.36 -8.36 -8.79
CA GLY A 174 -0.17 -8.13 -9.59
C GLY A 174 0.52 -6.84 -9.16
N ILE A 175 1.55 -6.47 -9.89
CA ILE A 175 2.28 -5.21 -9.72
C ILE A 175 2.35 -4.46 -11.04
N SER A 176 2.41 -3.14 -10.94
CA SER A 176 2.87 -2.28 -12.02
C SER A 176 4.26 -1.76 -11.66
N PHE A 177 5.21 -1.94 -12.53
CA PHE A 177 6.56 -1.40 -12.40
C PHE A 177 6.96 -0.71 -13.70
N ASP A 178 7.28 0.57 -13.62
CA ASP A 178 7.65 1.40 -14.77
C ASP A 178 6.59 1.34 -15.89
N GLY A 179 5.31 1.33 -15.51
CA GLY A 179 4.17 1.23 -16.42
C GLY A 179 3.93 -0.17 -17.01
N GLN A 180 4.71 -1.18 -16.65
CA GLN A 180 4.52 -2.56 -17.08
C GLN A 180 3.80 -3.37 -16.00
N GLU A 181 2.67 -3.98 -16.38
CA GLU A 181 1.94 -4.88 -15.51
C GLU A 181 2.60 -6.25 -15.45
N ILE A 182 2.79 -6.76 -14.24
CA ILE A 182 3.33 -8.10 -13.97
C ILE A 182 2.34 -8.82 -13.06
N ALA A 183 1.73 -9.88 -13.57
CA ALA A 183 0.82 -10.72 -12.81
C ALA A 183 1.62 -11.58 -11.82
N LEU A 184 1.37 -11.43 -10.53
CA LEU A 184 1.95 -12.29 -9.49
C LEU A 184 1.08 -13.52 -9.21
N GLY A 185 -0.23 -13.41 -9.50
CA GLY A 185 -1.18 -14.49 -9.34
C GLY A 185 -1.54 -14.82 -7.89
N TYR A 186 -1.23 -13.92 -6.94
CA TYR A 186 -1.68 -14.06 -5.56
C TYR A 186 -3.18 -13.78 -5.46
N ASP A 187 -3.85 -14.46 -4.52
CA ASP A 187 -5.22 -14.16 -4.15
C ASP A 187 -5.31 -12.87 -3.36
N GLY A 188 -4.26 -12.55 -2.63
CA GLY A 188 -4.14 -11.26 -1.95
C GLY A 188 -2.76 -10.99 -1.39
N VAL A 189 -2.53 -9.70 -1.15
CA VAL A 189 -1.43 -9.14 -0.39
C VAL A 189 -2.07 -8.35 0.74
N TRP A 190 -1.74 -8.68 1.98
CA TRP A 190 -2.30 -7.97 3.11
C TRP A 190 -1.76 -6.54 3.16
N HIS A 191 -2.65 -5.56 3.19
CA HIS A 191 -2.28 -4.15 3.21
C HIS A 191 -3.32 -3.32 4.00
N TYR A 192 -2.92 -2.13 4.42
CA TYR A 192 -3.72 -1.17 5.20
C TYR A 192 -4.25 -1.68 6.54
N GLY A 193 -3.80 -2.82 7.02
CA GLY A 193 -4.23 -3.36 8.31
C GLY A 193 -3.86 -2.42 9.46
N CYS A 194 -4.85 -2.01 10.25
CA CYS A 194 -4.59 -1.25 11.46
C CYS A 194 -4.07 -2.15 12.58
N CYS A 195 -3.16 -1.59 13.38
CA CYS A 195 -2.78 -2.08 14.71
C CYS A 195 -2.16 -3.49 14.73
N SER A 196 -1.61 -3.92 13.60
CA SER A 196 -1.12 -5.28 13.41
C SER A 196 0.01 -5.32 12.39
N GLY A 197 0.50 -6.50 12.04
CA GLY A 197 1.52 -6.68 11.00
C GLY A 197 1.10 -6.22 9.62
N GLY A 198 -0.19 -6.00 9.38
CA GLY A 198 -0.67 -5.36 8.15
C GLY A 198 -0.18 -3.92 7.98
N ASP A 199 0.09 -3.21 9.10
CA ASP A 199 0.74 -1.89 9.05
C ASP A 199 2.17 -1.96 8.52
N LEU A 200 2.71 -3.16 8.52
CA LEU A 200 4.08 -3.44 8.13
C LEU A 200 4.18 -4.18 6.80
N ASN A 201 3.06 -4.35 6.11
CA ASN A 201 2.98 -5.09 4.86
C ASN A 201 2.26 -4.25 3.78
N PRO A 202 2.86 -4.03 2.61
CA PRO A 202 4.25 -4.35 2.25
C PRO A 202 5.29 -3.47 2.96
N ARG A 203 6.50 -3.99 3.11
CA ARG A 203 7.68 -3.24 3.57
C ARG A 203 8.51 -2.80 2.39
N MET A 204 8.95 -1.57 2.46
CA MET A 204 9.65 -0.92 1.37
C MET A 204 10.98 -0.36 1.83
N ALA A 205 11.99 -0.57 1.01
CA ALA A 205 13.29 0.07 1.09
C ALA A 205 13.65 0.57 -0.30
N GLN A 206 14.69 1.36 -0.41
CA GLN A 206 15.04 2.09 -1.64
C GLN A 206 15.00 1.24 -2.93
N ASN A 207 15.38 -0.04 -2.86
CA ASN A 207 15.56 -0.90 -4.04
C ASN A 207 14.78 -2.21 -3.95
N ILE A 208 14.06 -2.45 -2.85
CA ILE A 208 13.43 -3.73 -2.59
C ILE A 208 12.10 -3.56 -1.83
N ILE A 209 11.16 -4.41 -2.15
CA ILE A 209 9.88 -4.53 -1.45
C ILE A 209 9.77 -5.95 -0.95
N GLY A 210 9.48 -6.12 0.33
CA GLY A 210 9.15 -7.40 0.92
C GLY A 210 7.71 -7.40 1.42
N PHE A 211 6.99 -8.47 1.16
CA PHE A 211 5.60 -8.58 1.56
C PHE A 211 5.14 -10.01 1.75
N PHE A 212 4.07 -10.15 2.53
CA PHE A 212 3.36 -11.40 2.69
C PHE A 212 2.14 -11.44 1.79
N ALA A 213 2.00 -12.54 1.06
CA ALA A 213 0.91 -12.79 0.14
C ALA A 213 0.43 -14.23 0.28
N TRP A 214 -0.74 -14.54 -0.29
CA TRP A 214 -1.23 -15.92 -0.33
C TRP A 214 -1.76 -16.29 -1.70
N ARG A 215 -1.69 -17.60 -1.99
CA ARG A 215 -2.24 -18.24 -3.17
C ARG A 215 -2.87 -19.58 -2.75
N GLY A 216 -4.19 -19.68 -2.83
CA GLY A 216 -4.94 -20.77 -2.20
C GLY A 216 -4.68 -20.78 -0.69
N ASP A 217 -4.34 -21.93 -0.18
CA ASP A 217 -4.02 -22.13 1.25
C ASP A 217 -2.55 -21.88 1.59
N GLN A 218 -1.72 -21.53 0.61
CA GLN A 218 -0.29 -21.34 0.80
C GLN A 218 0.06 -19.87 0.97
N TRP A 219 0.79 -19.54 2.04
CA TRP A 219 1.39 -18.24 2.28
C TRP A 219 2.82 -18.18 1.77
N TYR A 220 3.18 -16.99 1.33
CA TYR A 220 4.49 -16.66 0.79
C TYR A 220 5.01 -15.39 1.45
N TYR A 221 6.30 -15.33 1.66
CA TYR A 221 7.03 -14.11 1.78
C TYR A 221 7.70 -13.84 0.43
N THR A 222 7.47 -12.67 -0.13
CA THR A 222 7.93 -12.32 -1.47
C THR A 222 8.80 -11.09 -1.41
N GLU A 223 9.92 -11.14 -2.09
CA GLU A 223 10.83 -10.02 -2.27
C GLU A 223 10.84 -9.61 -3.74
N ILE A 224 10.68 -8.33 -3.99
CA ILE A 224 10.77 -7.73 -5.32
C ILE A 224 11.80 -6.62 -5.27
N GLY A 225 12.78 -6.66 -6.15
CA GLY A 225 13.85 -5.69 -6.17
C GLY A 225 14.42 -5.45 -7.56
N VAL A 226 15.13 -4.34 -7.69
CA VAL A 226 15.96 -4.05 -8.84
C VAL A 226 17.40 -4.18 -8.38
N PHE A 227 18.06 -5.21 -8.87
CA PHE A 227 19.46 -5.47 -8.58
C PHE A 227 20.29 -5.15 -9.82
N GLU A 228 21.36 -4.39 -9.66
CA GLU A 228 22.33 -4.22 -10.74
C GLU A 228 22.98 -5.57 -11.00
N GLN A 229 22.98 -6.01 -12.25
CA GLN A 229 23.77 -7.17 -12.65
C GLN A 229 25.24 -6.73 -12.60
N THR A 230 25.97 -7.20 -11.62
CA THR A 230 27.43 -7.03 -11.51
C THR A 230 28.17 -7.86 -12.56
#